data_03f0ea9ebe21c1c5befada16601cc87d
#
_entry.id   03f0ea9ebe21c1c5befada16601cc87d
#
_cell.length_a   1.000
_cell.length_b   1.000
_cell.length_c   1.000
_cell.angle_alpha   90.00
_cell.angle_beta   90.00
_cell.angle_gamma   90.00
#
_symmetry.space_group_name_H-M   'P 1'
#
loop_
_entity.id
_entity.type
_entity.pdbx_description
1 polymer ?
#
loop_
_entity_poly.entity_id
_entity_poly.type
_entity_poly.pdbx_seq_one_letter_code
_entity_poly.pdbx_strand_id
1 'polypeptide(L)'
;MKPILYTFRRCPYAIRARLAINVSGGEVETREVDLRNKPQAMLQCSPKGTVPVLQFADGSVIEESLDIMRWALTIHDPDGWMNGDAVWASDAMSLIDENDGSFKHCLDRYKYPGRGQPDGPQHAAEYYRDEAGVFLWKLNARLTTHRFLMGEHLSLPDAAIFPFVRQFAHVDKVWFDAAYGGPLSTWLDWLVRLPLFVAVMQKNR
;
A
#
# COMPACT_ATOMS: atom_id res chain seq x y z
N MET A 1 13.80 23.88 2.71
CA MET A 1 14.03 22.90 1.61
C MET A 1 12.93 21.86 1.72
N LYS A 2 12.31 21.43 0.59
CA LYS A 2 11.26 20.38 0.63
C LYS A 2 11.90 19.04 1.03
N PRO A 3 11.19 18.17 1.80
CA PRO A 3 11.62 16.81 2.02
C PRO A 3 11.76 16.04 0.69
N ILE A 4 12.68 15.06 0.66
CA ILE A 4 12.90 14.20 -0.52
C ILE A 4 12.22 12.85 -0.29
N LEU A 5 11.32 12.47 -1.20
CA LEU A 5 10.68 11.16 -1.20
C LEU A 5 11.35 10.25 -2.25
N TYR A 6 12.16 9.30 -1.80
CA TYR A 6 12.62 8.19 -2.66
C TYR A 6 11.49 7.18 -2.82
N THR A 7 11.11 6.89 -4.04
CA THR A 7 9.92 6.11 -4.34
C THR A 7 10.10 5.21 -5.55
N PHE A 8 9.25 4.18 -5.66
CA PHE A 8 9.10 3.39 -6.87
C PHE A 8 7.63 3.30 -7.23
N ARG A 9 7.29 3.74 -8.44
CA ARG A 9 5.91 3.94 -8.89
C ARG A 9 4.99 2.76 -8.63
N ARG A 10 5.44 1.52 -8.88
CA ARG A 10 4.64 0.29 -8.79
C ARG A 10 4.72 -0.41 -7.43
N CYS A 11 5.53 0.08 -6.49
CA CYS A 11 5.62 -0.50 -5.16
C CYS A 11 4.38 -0.14 -4.34
N PRO A 12 3.63 -1.10 -3.78
CA PRO A 12 2.42 -0.81 -3.02
C PRO A 12 2.70 0.03 -1.76
N TYR A 13 3.80 -0.21 -1.06
CA TYR A 13 4.26 0.62 0.05
C TYR A 13 4.51 2.07 -0.36
N ALA A 14 5.17 2.27 -1.51
CA ALA A 14 5.42 3.61 -2.02
C ALA A 14 4.14 4.30 -2.56
N ILE A 15 3.19 3.53 -3.07
CA ILE A 15 1.89 4.06 -3.52
C ILE A 15 1.14 4.63 -2.32
N ARG A 16 0.99 3.88 -1.22
CA ARG A 16 0.22 4.35 -0.06
C ARG A 16 0.83 5.61 0.58
N ALA A 17 2.16 5.69 0.65
CA ALA A 17 2.85 6.90 1.12
C ALA A 17 2.55 8.12 0.23
N ARG A 18 2.62 7.97 -1.11
CA ARG A 18 2.28 9.06 -2.03
C ARG A 18 0.82 9.48 -1.96
N LEU A 19 -0.11 8.53 -1.70
CA LEU A 19 -1.53 8.86 -1.52
C LEU A 19 -1.73 9.78 -0.33
N ALA A 20 -1.16 9.45 0.83
CA ALA A 20 -1.28 10.27 2.03
C ALA A 20 -0.60 11.65 1.87
N ILE A 21 0.59 11.70 1.25
CA ILE A 21 1.26 12.97 0.96
C ILE A 21 0.41 13.83 0.00
N ASN A 22 -0.18 13.23 -1.01
CA ASN A 22 -0.99 13.98 -1.98
C ASN A 22 -2.29 14.51 -1.35
N VAL A 23 -3.01 13.70 -0.57
CA VAL A 23 -4.27 14.12 0.07
C VAL A 23 -4.02 15.20 1.12
N SER A 24 -2.91 15.13 1.86
CA SER A 24 -2.54 16.15 2.85
C SER A 24 -2.07 17.48 2.22
N GLY A 25 -1.89 17.53 0.91
CA GLY A 25 -1.28 18.68 0.24
C GLY A 25 0.21 18.87 0.57
N GLY A 26 0.84 17.84 1.16
CA GLY A 26 2.26 17.86 1.52
C GLY A 26 3.16 18.01 0.30
N GLU A 27 4.09 18.98 0.36
CA GLU A 27 5.03 19.22 -0.72
C GLU A 27 6.34 18.45 -0.49
N VAL A 28 6.67 17.53 -1.40
CA VAL A 28 7.93 16.78 -1.39
C VAL A 28 8.60 16.80 -2.76
N GLU A 29 9.93 16.71 -2.78
CA GLU A 29 10.68 16.41 -4.00
C GLU A 29 10.65 14.89 -4.23
N THR A 30 9.95 14.44 -5.26
CA THR A 30 9.83 13.01 -5.56
C THR A 30 10.97 12.53 -6.44
N ARG A 31 11.72 11.51 -5.98
CA ARG A 31 12.80 10.84 -6.72
C ARG A 31 12.42 9.39 -7.01
N GLU A 32 12.15 9.08 -8.26
CA GLU A 32 11.91 7.70 -8.71
C GLU A 32 13.22 6.90 -8.67
N VAL A 33 13.18 5.73 -8.02
CA VAL A 33 14.35 4.87 -7.80
C VAL A 33 14.37 3.73 -8.82
N ASP A 34 15.50 3.54 -9.49
CA ASP A 34 15.79 2.27 -10.13
C ASP A 34 16.21 1.25 -9.07
N LEU A 35 15.38 0.25 -8.82
CA LEU A 35 15.63 -0.76 -7.78
C LEU A 35 16.87 -1.64 -8.05
N ARG A 36 17.34 -1.68 -9.32
CA ARG A 36 18.57 -2.41 -9.71
C ARG A 36 19.82 -1.56 -9.53
N ASN A 37 19.66 -0.23 -9.58
CA ASN A 37 20.73 0.73 -9.43
C ASN A 37 20.29 1.85 -8.47
N LYS A 38 20.26 1.53 -7.17
CA LYS A 38 19.76 2.46 -6.15
C LYS A 38 20.71 3.63 -5.99
N PRO A 39 20.18 4.88 -5.88
CA PRO A 39 21.00 6.06 -5.69
C PRO A 39 21.83 5.98 -4.40
N GLN A 40 23.12 6.35 -4.48
CA GLN A 40 24.04 6.35 -3.33
C GLN A 40 23.50 7.23 -2.18
N ALA A 41 22.93 8.39 -2.50
CA ALA A 41 22.34 9.29 -1.51
C ALA A 41 21.19 8.63 -0.72
N MET A 42 20.36 7.79 -1.39
CA MET A 42 19.32 7.01 -0.72
C MET A 42 19.93 5.97 0.22
N LEU A 43 20.97 5.23 -0.22
CA LEU A 43 21.62 4.18 0.59
C LEU A 43 22.36 4.76 1.79
N GLN A 44 22.86 6.00 1.70
CA GLN A 44 23.49 6.70 2.81
C GLN A 44 22.50 7.12 3.90
N CYS A 45 21.29 7.58 3.52
CA CYS A 45 20.27 7.96 4.49
C CYS A 45 19.42 6.78 4.98
N SER A 46 19.30 5.70 4.18
CA SER A 46 18.54 4.49 4.49
C SER A 46 19.30 3.24 4.02
N PRO A 47 20.22 2.68 4.84
CA PRO A 47 20.99 1.47 4.50
C PRO A 47 20.11 0.24 4.21
N LYS A 48 18.89 0.20 4.73
CA LYS A 48 17.86 -0.80 4.42
C LYS A 48 17.60 -0.91 2.91
N GLY A 49 17.77 0.19 2.18
CA GLY A 49 17.69 0.22 0.71
C GLY A 49 16.31 -0.15 0.15
N THR A 50 15.25 0.01 0.92
CA THR A 50 13.86 -0.19 0.50
C THR A 50 13.18 1.14 0.18
N VAL A 51 12.07 1.11 -0.54
CA VAL A 51 11.24 2.28 -0.82
C VAL A 51 9.82 2.07 -0.27
N PRO A 52 9.16 3.14 0.22
CA PRO A 52 9.56 4.54 0.20
C PRO A 52 10.54 4.91 1.31
N VAL A 53 11.28 6.02 1.11
CA VAL A 53 12.06 6.70 2.15
C VAL A 53 11.79 8.18 2.03
N LEU A 54 11.46 8.83 3.15
CA LEU A 54 11.27 10.28 3.24
C LEU A 54 12.42 10.88 4.04
N GLN A 55 13.23 11.71 3.39
CA GLN A 55 14.38 12.42 3.99
C GLN A 55 14.07 13.91 4.17
N PHE A 56 14.28 14.42 5.37
CA PHE A 56 14.11 15.84 5.70
C PHE A 56 15.41 16.64 5.53
N ALA A 57 15.26 17.97 5.51
CA ALA A 57 16.39 18.90 5.33
C ALA A 57 17.40 18.87 6.48
N ASP A 58 16.99 18.49 7.68
CA ASP A 58 17.83 18.32 8.87
C ASP A 58 18.57 16.97 8.90
N GLY A 59 18.36 16.12 7.89
CA GLY A 59 18.95 14.79 7.78
C GLY A 59 18.13 13.68 8.44
N SER A 60 17.05 13.99 9.14
CA SER A 60 16.13 12.97 9.68
C SER A 60 15.42 12.20 8.56
N VAL A 61 15.01 10.96 8.85
CA VAL A 61 14.46 10.03 7.85
C VAL A 61 13.27 9.29 8.42
N ILE A 62 12.22 9.10 7.60
CA ILE A 62 11.15 8.14 7.85
C ILE A 62 11.24 7.04 6.78
N GLU A 63 11.42 5.78 7.22
CA GLU A 63 11.64 4.63 6.32
C GLU A 63 10.40 3.75 6.14
N GLU A 64 9.46 3.78 7.10
CA GLU A 64 8.25 2.96 7.01
C GLU A 64 7.11 3.73 6.33
N SER A 65 6.51 3.09 5.34
CA SER A 65 5.47 3.74 4.53
C SER A 65 4.24 4.16 5.34
N LEU A 66 3.87 3.41 6.38
CA LEU A 66 2.76 3.74 7.26
C LEU A 66 3.07 4.97 8.12
N ASP A 67 4.33 5.11 8.58
CA ASP A 67 4.76 6.27 9.33
C ASP A 67 4.85 7.52 8.43
N ILE A 68 5.21 7.35 7.15
CA ILE A 68 5.12 8.44 6.16
C ILE A 68 3.65 8.85 5.96
N MET A 69 2.70 7.89 5.88
CA MET A 69 1.28 8.21 5.80
C MET A 69 0.82 9.01 7.01
N ARG A 70 1.14 8.54 8.22
CA ARG A 70 0.79 9.22 9.47
C ARG A 70 1.39 10.62 9.55
N TRP A 71 2.68 10.75 9.23
CA TRP A 71 3.34 12.05 9.17
C TRP A 71 2.59 13.03 8.25
N ALA A 72 2.25 12.61 7.04
CA ALA A 72 1.52 13.46 6.10
C ALA A 72 0.15 13.88 6.65
N LEU A 73 -0.61 12.92 7.20
CA LEU A 73 -1.95 13.16 7.74
C LEU A 73 -1.94 13.97 9.06
N THR A 74 -0.84 13.97 9.83
CA THR A 74 -0.69 14.88 10.98
C THR A 74 -0.46 16.34 10.57
N ILE A 75 0.06 16.59 9.36
CA ILE A 75 0.16 17.95 8.81
C ILE A 75 -1.22 18.47 8.45
N HIS A 76 -1.99 17.68 7.71
CA HIS A 76 -3.35 18.01 7.29
C HIS A 76 -4.07 16.73 6.83
N ASP A 77 -5.24 16.48 7.41
CA ASP A 77 -6.11 15.34 7.08
C ASP A 77 -7.49 15.87 6.65
N PRO A 78 -7.61 16.44 5.42
CA PRO A 78 -8.83 17.12 4.98
C PRO A 78 -10.02 16.17 4.83
N ASP A 79 -9.75 14.89 4.54
CA ASP A 79 -10.77 13.86 4.32
C ASP A 79 -11.04 13.03 5.58
N GLY A 80 -10.33 13.30 6.68
CA GLY A 80 -10.53 12.60 7.97
C GLY A 80 -10.13 11.12 7.92
N TRP A 81 -9.07 10.75 7.20
CA TRP A 81 -8.63 9.37 7.07
C TRP A 81 -8.24 8.71 8.39
N MET A 82 -7.84 9.51 9.38
CA MET A 82 -7.49 9.03 10.72
C MET A 82 -8.61 9.27 11.76
N ASN A 83 -9.78 9.75 11.34
CA ASN A 83 -10.87 10.05 12.27
C ASN A 83 -11.55 8.78 12.78
N GLY A 84 -11.46 8.56 14.09
CA GLY A 84 -12.10 7.46 14.78
C GLY A 84 -11.76 7.44 16.24
N ASP A 85 -12.50 6.65 17.02
CA ASP A 85 -12.19 6.40 18.42
C ASP A 85 -11.07 5.34 18.58
N ALA A 86 -10.73 5.02 19.83
CA ALA A 86 -9.67 4.04 20.12
C ALA A 86 -10.00 2.62 19.59
N VAL A 87 -11.29 2.24 19.56
CA VAL A 87 -11.73 0.94 19.03
C VAL A 87 -11.53 0.91 17.52
N TRP A 88 -11.98 1.97 16.84
CA TRP A 88 -11.76 2.13 15.40
C TRP A 88 -10.27 2.09 15.06
N ALA A 89 -9.43 2.84 15.80
CA ALA A 89 -8.00 2.90 15.56
C ALA A 89 -7.33 1.52 15.74
N SER A 90 -7.73 0.76 16.75
CA SER A 90 -7.23 -0.61 16.99
C SER A 90 -7.61 -1.57 15.85
N ASP A 91 -8.87 -1.52 15.39
CA ASP A 91 -9.34 -2.35 14.27
C ASP A 91 -8.67 -1.98 12.96
N ALA A 92 -8.53 -0.67 12.68
CA ALA A 92 -7.81 -0.15 11.54
C ALA A 92 -6.37 -0.67 11.48
N MET A 93 -5.65 -0.61 12.60
CA MET A 93 -4.29 -1.12 12.68
C MET A 93 -4.22 -2.63 12.51
N SER A 94 -5.14 -3.38 13.11
CA SER A 94 -5.20 -4.84 12.95
C SER A 94 -5.36 -5.25 11.48
N LEU A 95 -6.17 -4.54 10.69
CA LEU A 95 -6.30 -4.80 9.26
C LEU A 95 -5.02 -4.49 8.49
N ILE A 96 -4.36 -3.38 8.82
CA ILE A 96 -3.11 -2.98 8.16
C ILE A 96 -1.98 -3.97 8.50
N ASP A 97 -1.88 -4.41 9.74
CA ASP A 97 -0.87 -5.37 10.20
C ASP A 97 -1.06 -6.73 9.52
N GLU A 98 -2.30 -7.20 9.36
CA GLU A 98 -2.60 -8.44 8.63
C GLU A 98 -2.25 -8.30 7.13
N ASN A 99 -2.54 -7.14 6.51
CA ASN A 99 -2.12 -6.84 5.14
C ASN A 99 -0.61 -6.87 4.99
N ASP A 100 0.13 -6.18 5.87
CA ASP A 100 1.59 -6.05 5.79
C ASP A 100 2.33 -7.33 6.18
N GLY A 101 1.68 -8.21 6.97
CA GLY A 101 2.17 -9.50 7.43
C GLY A 101 1.78 -10.66 6.52
N SER A 102 0.73 -11.40 6.92
CA SER A 102 0.34 -12.67 6.28
C SER A 102 -0.09 -12.50 4.84
N PHE A 103 -0.93 -11.48 4.55
CA PHE A 103 -1.37 -11.24 3.18
C PHE A 103 -0.21 -10.87 2.24
N LYS A 104 0.69 -9.97 2.68
CA LYS A 104 1.86 -9.57 1.90
C LYS A 104 2.80 -10.75 1.64
N HIS A 105 3.01 -11.60 2.64
CA HIS A 105 3.78 -12.83 2.49
C HIS A 105 3.23 -13.73 1.38
N CYS A 106 1.92 -13.98 1.39
CA CYS A 106 1.24 -14.79 0.37
C CYS A 106 1.26 -14.11 -1.01
N LEU A 107 1.00 -12.80 -1.07
CA LEU A 107 1.07 -12.02 -2.30
C LEU A 107 2.45 -12.12 -2.98
N ASP A 108 3.54 -12.03 -2.22
CA ASP A 108 4.88 -12.11 -2.79
C ASP A 108 5.15 -13.49 -3.39
N ARG A 109 4.76 -14.56 -2.73
CA ARG A 109 4.93 -15.95 -3.19
C ARG A 109 4.02 -16.29 -4.36
N TYR A 110 2.80 -15.79 -4.35
CA TYR A 110 1.88 -15.93 -5.48
C TYR A 110 2.42 -15.21 -6.73
N LYS A 111 2.92 -13.99 -6.56
CA LYS A 111 3.40 -13.18 -7.68
C LYS A 111 4.79 -13.57 -8.18
N TYR A 112 5.67 -14.05 -7.30
CA TYR A 112 7.07 -14.35 -7.57
C TYR A 112 7.44 -15.74 -7.02
N PRO A 113 6.90 -16.83 -7.61
CA PRO A 113 7.20 -18.19 -7.16
C PRO A 113 8.70 -18.44 -7.08
N GLY A 114 9.17 -18.97 -5.95
CA GLY A 114 10.59 -19.31 -5.73
C GLY A 114 11.53 -18.13 -5.42
N ARG A 115 11.07 -16.88 -5.47
CA ARG A 115 11.92 -15.73 -5.13
C ARG A 115 12.35 -15.77 -3.66
N GLY A 116 13.66 -15.75 -3.42
CA GLY A 116 14.23 -15.81 -2.07
C GLY A 116 14.13 -17.18 -1.39
N GLN A 117 13.87 -18.23 -2.18
CA GLN A 117 13.82 -19.63 -1.72
C GLN A 117 14.91 -20.41 -2.49
N PRO A 118 16.11 -20.65 -1.89
CA PRO A 118 17.23 -21.31 -2.57
C PRO A 118 16.88 -22.70 -3.10
N ASP A 119 16.02 -23.44 -2.36
CA ASP A 119 15.58 -24.80 -2.70
C ASP A 119 14.32 -24.84 -3.57
N GLY A 120 13.92 -23.68 -4.13
CA GLY A 120 12.69 -23.54 -4.91
C GLY A 120 11.45 -23.28 -4.06
N PRO A 121 10.25 -23.11 -4.69
CA PRO A 121 9.02 -22.83 -3.97
C PRO A 121 8.58 -24.03 -3.14
N GLN A 122 8.27 -23.82 -1.85
CA GLN A 122 7.77 -24.86 -0.95
C GLN A 122 6.36 -25.35 -1.34
N HIS A 123 5.57 -24.46 -1.94
CA HIS A 123 4.22 -24.72 -2.44
C HIS A 123 4.02 -24.08 -3.80
N ALA A 124 3.03 -24.55 -4.56
CA ALA A 124 2.59 -23.93 -5.80
C ALA A 124 2.06 -22.51 -5.55
N ALA A 125 2.08 -21.65 -6.58
CA ALA A 125 1.60 -20.27 -6.48
C ALA A 125 0.13 -20.21 -6.04
N GLU A 126 -0.69 -21.16 -6.50
CA GLU A 126 -2.10 -21.26 -6.17
C GLU A 126 -2.35 -21.50 -4.68
N TYR A 127 -1.48 -22.25 -3.99
CA TYR A 127 -1.56 -22.41 -2.55
C TYR A 127 -1.49 -21.04 -1.84
N TYR A 128 -0.51 -20.20 -2.20
CA TYR A 128 -0.37 -18.87 -1.61
C TYR A 128 -1.50 -17.91 -2.03
N ARG A 129 -2.06 -18.09 -3.22
CA ARG A 129 -3.27 -17.40 -3.65
C ARG A 129 -4.45 -17.72 -2.74
N ASP A 130 -4.65 -18.99 -2.45
CA ASP A 130 -5.80 -19.48 -1.66
C ASP A 130 -5.63 -19.09 -0.17
N GLU A 131 -4.41 -19.17 0.38
CA GLU A 131 -4.09 -18.64 1.72
C GLU A 131 -4.34 -17.12 1.82
N ALA A 132 -3.96 -16.33 0.81
CA ALA A 132 -4.27 -14.91 0.74
C ALA A 132 -5.79 -14.64 0.72
N GLY A 133 -6.57 -15.61 0.23
CA GLY A 133 -8.02 -15.56 0.18
C GLY A 133 -8.67 -15.33 1.53
N VAL A 134 -8.11 -15.82 2.63
CA VAL A 134 -8.62 -15.60 3.99
C VAL A 134 -8.77 -14.11 4.28
N PHE A 135 -7.73 -13.33 4.02
CA PHE A 135 -7.76 -11.88 4.20
C PHE A 135 -8.71 -11.18 3.21
N LEU A 136 -8.69 -11.57 1.95
CA LEU A 136 -9.57 -10.99 0.93
C LEU A 136 -11.05 -11.22 1.23
N TRP A 137 -11.43 -12.39 1.74
CA TRP A 137 -12.80 -12.67 2.18
C TRP A 137 -13.19 -11.83 3.40
N LYS A 138 -12.27 -11.59 4.34
CA LYS A 138 -12.48 -10.67 5.47
C LYS A 138 -12.77 -9.25 5.00
N LEU A 139 -11.99 -8.73 4.02
CA LEU A 139 -12.25 -7.43 3.41
C LEU A 139 -13.60 -7.41 2.67
N ASN A 140 -13.87 -8.45 1.87
CA ASN A 140 -15.14 -8.57 1.15
C ASN A 140 -16.34 -8.56 2.08
N ALA A 141 -16.27 -9.26 3.21
CA ALA A 141 -17.36 -9.28 4.20
C ALA A 141 -17.64 -7.88 4.79
N ARG A 142 -16.60 -7.09 5.10
CA ARG A 142 -16.77 -5.70 5.54
C ARG A 142 -17.46 -4.84 4.48
N LEU A 143 -17.07 -5.02 3.23
CA LEU A 143 -17.60 -4.26 2.10
C LEU A 143 -19.02 -4.67 1.67
N THR A 144 -19.57 -5.75 2.21
CA THR A 144 -21.00 -6.07 2.06
C THR A 144 -21.91 -5.16 2.86
N THR A 145 -21.40 -4.61 3.97
CA THR A 145 -22.16 -3.77 4.89
C THR A 145 -21.78 -2.30 4.84
N HIS A 146 -20.60 -1.99 4.30
CA HIS A 146 -20.07 -0.64 4.23
C HIS A 146 -19.47 -0.35 2.85
N ARG A 147 -19.44 0.92 2.50
CA ARG A 147 -18.83 1.37 1.25
C ARG A 147 -17.30 1.22 1.26
N PHE A 148 -16.68 1.39 2.43
CA PHE A 148 -15.24 1.30 2.66
C PHE A 148 -14.95 0.38 3.84
N LEU A 149 -13.68 0.02 4.05
CA LEU A 149 -13.26 -0.98 5.04
C LEU A 149 -13.66 -0.64 6.49
N MET A 150 -13.80 0.66 6.81
CA MET A 150 -14.10 1.13 8.15
C MET A 150 -15.42 1.94 8.23
N GLY A 151 -16.28 1.88 7.22
CA GLY A 151 -17.55 2.58 7.21
C GLY A 151 -17.88 3.23 5.86
N GLU A 152 -18.53 4.40 5.90
CA GLU A 152 -19.07 5.05 4.70
C GLU A 152 -18.08 6.01 4.01
N HIS A 153 -16.93 6.28 4.64
CA HIS A 153 -15.92 7.22 4.15
C HIS A 153 -14.59 6.51 3.91
N LEU A 154 -13.86 6.98 2.89
CA LEU A 154 -12.49 6.55 2.63
C LEU A 154 -11.63 6.85 3.86
N SER A 155 -10.86 5.86 4.30
CA SER A 155 -10.06 5.96 5.51
C SER A 155 -8.63 5.45 5.33
N LEU A 156 -7.81 5.62 6.36
CA LEU A 156 -6.42 5.16 6.35
C LEU A 156 -6.27 3.69 5.96
N PRO A 157 -7.06 2.71 6.48
CA PRO A 157 -6.99 1.32 6.05
C PRO A 157 -7.27 1.12 4.56
N ASP A 158 -8.24 1.82 3.98
CA ASP A 158 -8.50 1.72 2.55
C ASP A 158 -7.28 2.13 1.73
N ALA A 159 -6.73 3.32 2.01
CA ALA A 159 -5.57 3.85 1.31
C ALA A 159 -4.30 3.00 1.54
N ALA A 160 -4.16 2.39 2.73
CA ALA A 160 -3.03 1.56 3.09
C ALA A 160 -3.07 0.18 2.43
N ILE A 161 -4.25 -0.41 2.27
CA ILE A 161 -4.44 -1.81 1.88
C ILE A 161 -4.66 -1.96 0.37
N PHE A 162 -5.45 -1.08 -0.27
CA PHE A 162 -5.82 -1.30 -1.67
C PHE A 162 -4.65 -1.42 -2.66
N PRO A 163 -3.48 -0.78 -2.49
CA PRO A 163 -2.37 -0.97 -3.41
C PRO A 163 -1.86 -2.42 -3.45
N PHE A 164 -1.98 -3.14 -2.34
CA PHE A 164 -1.60 -4.54 -2.22
C PHE A 164 -2.66 -5.46 -2.84
N VAL A 165 -3.94 -5.22 -2.53
CA VAL A 165 -5.08 -5.93 -3.18
C VAL A 165 -5.04 -5.72 -4.70
N ARG A 166 -4.77 -4.49 -5.16
CA ARG A 166 -4.54 -4.19 -6.57
C ARG A 166 -3.38 -5.00 -7.15
N GLN A 167 -2.26 -5.10 -6.44
CA GLN A 167 -1.11 -5.88 -6.90
C GLN A 167 -1.45 -7.37 -7.00
N PHE A 168 -2.21 -7.89 -6.04
CA PHE A 168 -2.69 -9.27 -6.02
C PHE A 168 -3.64 -9.55 -7.19
N ALA A 169 -4.65 -8.72 -7.38
CA ALA A 169 -5.61 -8.85 -8.47
C ALA A 169 -4.96 -8.84 -9.86
N HIS A 170 -3.84 -8.11 -10.03
CA HIS A 170 -3.11 -8.03 -11.30
C HIS A 170 -2.18 -9.24 -11.57
N VAL A 171 -2.08 -10.21 -10.69
CA VAL A 171 -1.38 -11.48 -10.99
C VAL A 171 -2.23 -12.32 -11.93
N ASP A 172 -3.52 -12.47 -11.61
CA ASP A 172 -4.54 -13.08 -12.45
C ASP A 172 -5.88 -12.34 -12.27
N LYS A 173 -6.11 -11.35 -13.13
CA LYS A 173 -7.31 -10.50 -13.02
C LYS A 173 -8.60 -11.26 -13.33
N VAL A 174 -8.54 -12.22 -14.25
CA VAL A 174 -9.72 -13.00 -14.63
C VAL A 174 -10.17 -13.89 -13.47
N TRP A 175 -9.22 -14.57 -12.84
CA TRP A 175 -9.50 -15.37 -11.65
C TRP A 175 -10.00 -14.49 -10.49
N PHE A 176 -9.36 -13.35 -10.25
CA PHE A 176 -9.74 -12.43 -9.17
C PHE A 176 -11.19 -11.95 -9.34
N ASP A 177 -11.57 -11.54 -10.55
CA ASP A 177 -12.93 -11.06 -10.83
C ASP A 177 -13.97 -12.19 -10.71
N ALA A 178 -13.62 -13.40 -11.09
CA ALA A 178 -14.50 -14.56 -10.92
C ALA A 178 -14.69 -14.93 -9.43
N ALA A 179 -13.62 -14.83 -8.62
CA ALA A 179 -13.65 -15.17 -7.20
C ALA A 179 -14.28 -14.06 -6.34
N TYR A 180 -14.00 -12.79 -6.65
CA TYR A 180 -14.37 -11.62 -5.85
C TYR A 180 -15.18 -10.57 -6.63
N GLY A 181 -15.94 -10.98 -7.64
CA GLY A 181 -16.73 -10.13 -8.53
C GLY A 181 -17.92 -9.39 -7.88
N GLY A 182 -17.82 -9.08 -6.59
CA GLY A 182 -18.82 -8.37 -5.79
C GLY A 182 -18.26 -7.12 -5.12
N PRO A 183 -18.50 -6.95 -3.80
CA PRO A 183 -18.14 -5.75 -3.07
C PRO A 183 -16.64 -5.42 -3.14
N LEU A 184 -15.76 -6.43 -3.00
CA LEU A 184 -14.30 -6.22 -3.02
C LEU A 184 -13.81 -5.72 -4.38
N SER A 185 -14.29 -6.29 -5.50
CA SER A 185 -13.94 -5.79 -6.84
C SER A 185 -14.49 -4.40 -7.09
N THR A 186 -15.71 -4.11 -6.64
CA THR A 186 -16.32 -2.77 -6.76
C THR A 186 -15.50 -1.72 -6.01
N TRP A 187 -15.11 -2.02 -4.77
CA TRP A 187 -14.26 -1.16 -3.96
C TRP A 187 -12.89 -0.91 -4.62
N LEU A 188 -12.26 -1.98 -5.10
CA LEU A 188 -10.97 -1.89 -5.79
C LEU A 188 -11.07 -1.06 -7.07
N ASP A 189 -12.09 -1.30 -7.89
CA ASP A 189 -12.31 -0.59 -9.15
C ASP A 189 -12.60 0.89 -8.93
N TRP A 190 -13.31 1.22 -7.85
CA TRP A 190 -13.55 2.61 -7.47
C TRP A 190 -12.24 3.31 -7.08
N LEU A 191 -11.43 2.68 -6.23
CA LEU A 191 -10.16 3.25 -5.75
C LEU A 191 -9.13 3.46 -6.87
N VAL A 192 -9.03 2.54 -7.82
CA VAL A 192 -8.08 2.70 -8.94
C VAL A 192 -8.50 3.78 -9.94
N ARG A 193 -9.77 4.20 -9.92
CA ARG A 193 -10.29 5.30 -10.76
C ARG A 193 -10.27 6.65 -10.06
N LEU A 194 -9.97 6.69 -8.77
CA LEU A 194 -9.87 7.96 -8.04
C LEU A 194 -8.86 8.90 -8.71
N PRO A 195 -9.20 10.19 -8.90
CA PRO A 195 -8.24 11.19 -9.37
C PRO A 195 -6.96 11.22 -8.55
N LEU A 196 -7.06 11.04 -7.22
CA LEU A 196 -5.95 10.92 -6.30
C LEU A 196 -4.98 9.78 -6.69
N PHE A 197 -5.53 8.57 -6.94
CA PHE A 197 -4.70 7.43 -7.35
C PHE A 197 -4.11 7.64 -8.73
N VAL A 198 -4.89 8.15 -9.67
CA VAL A 198 -4.42 8.44 -11.04
C VAL A 198 -3.25 9.44 -11.00
N ALA A 199 -3.35 10.49 -10.17
CA ALA A 199 -2.30 11.49 -10.00
C ALA A 199 -0.99 10.87 -9.48
N VAL A 200 -1.05 10.07 -8.41
CA VAL A 200 0.16 9.46 -7.82
C VAL A 200 0.77 8.35 -8.69
N MET A 201 0.04 7.85 -9.68
CA MET A 201 0.53 6.86 -10.64
C MET A 201 1.09 7.46 -11.92
N GLN A 202 1.00 8.77 -12.12
CA GLN A 202 1.65 9.45 -13.24
C GLN A 202 3.16 9.29 -13.16
N LYS A 203 3.79 9.19 -14.33
CA LYS A 203 5.26 9.15 -14.42
C LYS A 203 5.77 10.57 -14.22
N ASN A 204 6.60 10.77 -13.20
CA ASN A 204 7.34 12.03 -13.06
C ASN A 204 8.22 12.20 -14.32
N ARG A 205 8.05 13.33 -14.98
CA ARG A 205 8.85 13.69 -16.14
C ARG A 205 10.20 14.22 -15.71
#